data_6ad44ec0c9d8b451890299a8c76a3b81
#
_entry.id   6ad44ec0c9d8b451890299a8c76a3b81
#
_cell.length_a   1.000
_cell.length_b   1.000
_cell.length_c   1.000
_cell.angle_alpha   90.00
_cell.angle_beta   90.00
_cell.angle_gamma   90.00
#
_symmetry.space_group_name_H-M   'P 1'
#
loop_
_entity.id
_entity.type
_entity.pdbx_description
1 polymer ?
#
loop_
_entity_poly.entity_id
_entity_poly.type
_entity_poly.pdbx_seq_one_letter_code
_entity_poly.pdbx_strand_id
1 'polypeptide(L)'
;MDNSSLTTVWSRAFFDELARLGVRNIALAPGSRSTPLVMACARDDRFKMWTHLDERSAGFFALGVGKYSRLPCAVITTSGTAAANLLPAVVEAHQSGTPLLLLTADRPALLRGTDSNQTINQVNLYGTYVKQYFETGEPVWRDLERIRNIACRAFWETQNPYSGPVHVNLAFEKPLEPQEPEVGFSKVQEPLSLLGQVGRSKGRPLVNISPTEVSISYTETLKIKDMVAGSERGLIIAGGGLKNGGLAKELNNFSKKTGFPIIADPLSGVRFDPNGEGLKINRSHLICGHSELRHLLRPDLIVRIGSAPVSETVSGFVEACRDVSQLVISGGNNWDDHLGVSSHYVAVEEESLIRELNDLLKEERVVPGLSLIHISEP
;
A
#
# COMPACT_ATOMS: atom_id res chain seq x y z
N MET A 1 -32.90 -3.04 -24.76
CA MET A 1 -32.72 -2.93 -23.30
C MET A 1 -32.22 -1.55 -23.01
N ASP A 2 -32.71 -0.95 -21.94
CA ASP A 2 -32.38 0.40 -21.56
C ASP A 2 -30.92 0.46 -21.03
N ASN A 3 -30.20 1.53 -21.37
CA ASN A 3 -28.83 1.80 -20.93
C ASN A 3 -28.69 1.79 -19.40
N SER A 4 -29.73 2.15 -18.68
CA SER A 4 -29.75 2.16 -17.20
C SER A 4 -29.63 0.76 -16.59
N SER A 5 -30.32 -0.23 -17.15
CA SER A 5 -30.21 -1.64 -16.72
C SER A 5 -28.81 -2.18 -16.97
N LEU A 6 -28.21 -1.88 -18.14
CA LEU A 6 -26.83 -2.26 -18.46
C LEU A 6 -25.84 -1.65 -17.49
N THR A 7 -25.93 -0.34 -17.27
CA THR A 7 -25.05 0.41 -16.36
C THR A 7 -25.14 -0.14 -14.93
N THR A 8 -26.36 -0.53 -14.50
CA THR A 8 -26.57 -1.16 -13.18
C THR A 8 -25.85 -2.50 -13.06
N VAL A 9 -26.02 -3.39 -14.04
CA VAL A 9 -25.39 -4.72 -14.04
C VAL A 9 -23.87 -4.60 -14.16
N TRP A 10 -23.38 -3.70 -15.00
CA TRP A 10 -21.96 -3.41 -15.18
C TRP A 10 -21.28 -2.98 -13.88
N SER A 11 -21.86 -1.99 -13.22
CA SER A 11 -21.33 -1.49 -11.95
C SER A 11 -21.37 -2.57 -10.85
N ARG A 12 -22.46 -3.33 -10.77
CA ARG A 12 -22.57 -4.47 -9.85
C ARG A 12 -21.50 -5.53 -10.10
N ALA A 13 -21.24 -5.89 -11.37
CA ALA A 13 -20.22 -6.88 -11.72
C ALA A 13 -18.83 -6.45 -11.26
N PHE A 14 -18.50 -5.17 -11.45
CA PHE A 14 -17.23 -4.58 -11.02
C PHE A 14 -17.07 -4.65 -9.49
N PHE A 15 -18.06 -4.17 -8.75
CA PHE A 15 -17.99 -4.15 -7.28
C PHE A 15 -18.13 -5.53 -6.63
N ASP A 16 -18.95 -6.43 -7.21
CA ASP A 16 -19.00 -7.81 -6.76
C ASP A 16 -17.62 -8.48 -6.84
N GLU A 17 -16.87 -8.19 -7.89
CA GLU A 17 -15.52 -8.72 -8.04
C GLU A 17 -14.54 -8.11 -7.01
N LEU A 18 -14.58 -6.80 -6.79
CA LEU A 18 -13.77 -6.15 -5.75
C LEU A 18 -14.09 -6.70 -4.35
N ALA A 19 -15.38 -6.96 -4.05
CA ALA A 19 -15.77 -7.56 -2.78
C ALA A 19 -15.25 -8.99 -2.61
N ARG A 20 -15.23 -9.79 -3.70
CA ARG A 20 -14.65 -11.15 -3.71
C ARG A 20 -13.15 -11.15 -3.46
N LEU A 21 -12.46 -10.10 -3.90
CA LEU A 21 -11.02 -9.88 -3.70
C LEU A 21 -10.67 -9.32 -2.32
N GLY A 22 -11.65 -8.95 -1.51
CA GLY A 22 -11.43 -8.48 -0.15
C GLY A 22 -11.50 -6.96 0.06
N VAL A 23 -11.83 -6.17 -0.96
CA VAL A 23 -12.13 -4.74 -0.77
C VAL A 23 -13.38 -4.61 0.09
N ARG A 24 -13.32 -3.80 1.14
CA ARG A 24 -14.44 -3.63 2.10
C ARG A 24 -14.80 -2.17 2.34
N ASN A 25 -13.86 -1.26 2.20
CA ASN A 25 -14.04 0.15 2.51
C ASN A 25 -14.14 0.97 1.23
N ILE A 26 -15.19 1.78 1.14
CA ILE A 26 -15.45 2.69 0.03
C ILE A 26 -15.58 4.10 0.61
N ALA A 27 -14.65 4.98 0.28
CA ALA A 27 -14.80 6.41 0.51
C ALA A 27 -15.47 7.05 -0.71
N LEU A 28 -16.34 8.01 -0.53
CA LEU A 28 -16.99 8.68 -1.66
C LEU A 28 -17.27 10.15 -1.37
N ALA A 29 -17.29 10.94 -2.43
CA ALA A 29 -17.90 12.27 -2.44
C ALA A 29 -19.13 12.26 -3.37
N PRO A 30 -20.25 12.90 -2.97
CA PRO A 30 -21.49 12.87 -3.74
C PRO A 30 -21.36 13.53 -5.11
N GLY A 31 -22.00 12.94 -6.11
CA GLY A 31 -22.08 13.54 -7.44
C GLY A 31 -22.92 12.69 -8.40
N SER A 32 -23.64 13.34 -9.31
CA SER A 32 -24.60 12.68 -10.17
C SER A 32 -23.97 11.60 -11.08
N ARG A 33 -22.78 11.87 -11.67
CA ARG A 33 -22.15 10.93 -12.62
C ARG A 33 -21.68 9.66 -11.94
N SER A 34 -21.36 9.69 -10.65
CA SER A 34 -20.97 8.52 -9.87
C SER A 34 -22.14 7.69 -9.32
N THR A 35 -23.39 8.09 -9.58
CA THR A 35 -24.58 7.36 -9.08
C THR A 35 -24.54 5.85 -9.34
N PRO A 36 -24.19 5.36 -10.56
CA PRO A 36 -24.13 3.92 -10.81
C PRO A 36 -23.17 3.19 -9.89
N LEU A 37 -21.99 3.77 -9.63
CA LEU A 37 -20.97 3.21 -8.76
C LEU A 37 -21.42 3.21 -7.30
N VAL A 38 -21.92 4.34 -6.82
CA VAL A 38 -22.37 4.51 -5.44
C VAL A 38 -23.52 3.57 -5.11
N MET A 39 -24.50 3.46 -6.02
CA MET A 39 -25.66 2.59 -5.81
C MET A 39 -25.31 1.10 -5.88
N ALA A 40 -24.32 0.72 -6.68
CA ALA A 40 -23.82 -0.65 -6.69
C ALA A 40 -23.20 -1.05 -5.33
N CYS A 41 -22.44 -0.14 -4.70
CA CYS A 41 -21.88 -0.36 -3.37
C CYS A 41 -22.95 -0.31 -2.26
N ALA A 42 -23.86 0.65 -2.32
CA ALA A 42 -24.89 0.86 -1.28
C ALA A 42 -25.89 -0.30 -1.17
N ARG A 43 -26.02 -1.12 -2.20
CA ARG A 43 -26.88 -2.30 -2.24
C ARG A 43 -26.15 -3.61 -1.94
N ASP A 44 -24.88 -3.54 -1.53
CA ASP A 44 -24.04 -4.69 -1.24
C ASP A 44 -23.49 -4.58 0.20
N ASP A 45 -24.04 -5.36 1.11
CA ASP A 45 -23.71 -5.36 2.54
C ASP A 45 -22.26 -5.73 2.85
N ARG A 46 -21.50 -6.19 1.86
CA ARG A 46 -20.06 -6.46 2.02
C ARG A 46 -19.21 -5.21 2.13
N PHE A 47 -19.74 -4.04 1.71
CA PHE A 47 -19.03 -2.77 1.73
C PHE A 47 -19.45 -1.89 2.91
N LYS A 48 -18.44 -1.26 3.53
CA LYS A 48 -18.61 -0.14 4.45
C LYS A 48 -18.35 1.16 3.72
N MET A 49 -19.40 2.00 3.66
CA MET A 49 -19.34 3.26 2.92
C MET A 49 -19.08 4.43 3.85
N TRP A 50 -18.21 5.35 3.40
CA TRP A 50 -17.79 6.54 4.12
C TRP A 50 -18.01 7.76 3.22
N THR A 51 -19.03 8.57 3.53
CA THR A 51 -19.37 9.75 2.73
C THR A 51 -18.65 10.98 3.23
N HIS A 52 -18.03 11.71 2.31
CA HIS A 52 -17.32 12.96 2.57
C HIS A 52 -17.89 14.06 1.69
N LEU A 53 -17.89 15.31 2.18
CA LEU A 53 -18.34 16.47 1.41
C LEU A 53 -17.29 16.96 0.41
N ASP A 54 -16.02 16.66 0.66
CA ASP A 54 -14.88 17.10 -0.13
C ASP A 54 -14.06 15.92 -0.62
N GLU A 55 -13.73 15.87 -1.90
CA GLU A 55 -13.04 14.75 -2.52
C GLU A 55 -11.60 14.58 -2.01
N ARG A 56 -10.91 15.67 -1.72
CA ARG A 56 -9.56 15.62 -1.15
C ARG A 56 -9.60 14.96 0.22
N SER A 57 -10.58 15.28 1.04
CA SER A 57 -10.80 14.63 2.34
C SER A 57 -11.12 13.15 2.19
N ALA A 58 -11.96 12.78 1.22
CA ALA A 58 -12.26 11.39 0.88
C ALA A 58 -10.98 10.62 0.49
N GLY A 59 -10.12 11.25 -0.33
CA GLY A 59 -8.85 10.69 -0.76
C GLY A 59 -7.91 10.40 0.41
N PHE A 60 -7.70 11.36 1.31
CA PHE A 60 -6.83 11.17 2.49
C PHE A 60 -7.43 10.20 3.52
N PHE A 61 -8.75 10.17 3.68
CA PHE A 61 -9.40 9.15 4.50
C PHE A 61 -9.13 7.75 3.96
N ALA A 62 -9.33 7.55 2.66
CA ALA A 62 -9.07 6.27 2.00
C ALA A 62 -7.59 5.86 2.08
N LEU A 63 -6.67 6.82 1.94
CA LEU A 63 -5.24 6.65 2.17
C LEU A 63 -4.97 6.08 3.58
N GLY A 64 -5.56 6.70 4.61
CA GLY A 64 -5.42 6.24 6.00
C GLY A 64 -5.93 4.81 6.20
N VAL A 65 -7.08 4.49 5.61
CA VAL A 65 -7.64 3.12 5.65
C VAL A 65 -6.71 2.13 4.95
N GLY A 66 -6.22 2.45 3.75
CA GLY A 66 -5.28 1.62 2.99
C GLY A 66 -3.97 1.39 3.73
N LYS A 67 -3.43 2.44 4.36
CA LYS A 67 -2.22 2.37 5.16
C LYS A 67 -2.35 1.46 6.38
N TYR A 68 -3.51 1.50 7.05
CA TYR A 68 -3.79 0.66 8.21
C TYR A 68 -4.09 -0.78 7.84
N SER A 69 -5.03 -1.00 6.89
CA SER A 69 -5.54 -2.34 6.54
C SER A 69 -4.62 -3.13 5.61
N ARG A 70 -3.69 -2.45 4.91
CA ARG A 70 -2.88 -3.02 3.81
C ARG A 70 -3.71 -3.56 2.63
N LEU A 71 -4.99 -3.28 2.60
CA LEU A 71 -5.89 -3.54 1.49
C LEU A 71 -6.33 -2.21 0.87
N PRO A 72 -6.59 -2.15 -0.44
CA PRO A 72 -7.02 -0.90 -1.04
C PRO A 72 -8.38 -0.47 -0.49
N CYS A 73 -8.47 0.79 -0.06
CA CYS A 73 -9.74 1.48 0.05
C CYS A 73 -10.07 2.07 -1.32
N ALA A 74 -11.28 1.86 -1.81
CA ALA A 74 -11.70 2.49 -3.05
C ALA A 74 -12.25 3.89 -2.77
N VAL A 75 -11.91 4.86 -3.65
CA VAL A 75 -12.44 6.23 -3.59
C VAL A 75 -13.28 6.48 -4.82
N ILE A 76 -14.55 6.83 -4.64
CA ILE A 76 -15.47 7.15 -5.73
C ILE A 76 -15.65 8.66 -5.81
N THR A 77 -15.43 9.22 -7.00
CA THR A 77 -15.76 10.62 -7.30
C THR A 77 -16.59 10.73 -8.56
N THR A 78 -17.32 11.84 -8.65
CA THR A 78 -17.94 12.25 -9.90
C THR A 78 -16.89 12.79 -10.89
N SER A 79 -17.30 13.22 -12.06
CA SER A 79 -16.42 13.73 -13.11
C SER A 79 -16.01 15.19 -12.90
N GLY A 80 -15.03 15.63 -13.64
CA GLY A 80 -14.54 17.00 -13.63
C GLY A 80 -13.50 17.23 -12.52
N THR A 81 -13.49 18.42 -11.92
CA THR A 81 -12.53 18.78 -10.87
C THR A 81 -12.58 17.89 -9.62
N ALA A 82 -13.68 17.18 -9.41
CA ALA A 82 -13.80 16.16 -8.36
C ALA A 82 -12.69 15.10 -8.46
N ALA A 83 -12.43 14.59 -9.67
CA ALA A 83 -11.32 13.66 -9.90
C ALA A 83 -9.96 14.33 -9.63
N ALA A 84 -9.76 15.58 -10.04
CA ALA A 84 -8.49 16.30 -9.84
C ALA A 84 -8.18 16.54 -8.35
N ASN A 85 -9.19 16.71 -7.50
CA ASN A 85 -9.02 16.90 -6.07
C ASN A 85 -8.40 15.70 -5.34
N LEU A 86 -8.37 14.52 -5.95
CA LEU A 86 -7.71 13.34 -5.37
C LEU A 86 -6.18 13.37 -5.51
N LEU A 87 -5.61 14.22 -6.39
CA LEU A 87 -4.18 14.22 -6.70
C LEU A 87 -3.27 14.30 -5.46
N PRO A 88 -3.53 15.14 -4.44
CA PRO A 88 -2.67 15.19 -3.25
C PRO A 88 -2.61 13.84 -2.51
N ALA A 89 -3.74 13.15 -2.36
CA ALA A 89 -3.78 11.83 -1.73
C ALA A 89 -3.12 10.75 -2.60
N VAL A 90 -3.22 10.88 -3.93
CA VAL A 90 -2.56 9.98 -4.89
C VAL A 90 -1.04 10.09 -4.78
N VAL A 91 -0.52 11.33 -4.74
CA VAL A 91 0.93 11.58 -4.56
C VAL A 91 1.41 10.95 -3.26
N GLU A 92 0.70 11.17 -2.16
CA GLU A 92 1.06 10.58 -0.86
C GLU A 92 0.97 9.03 -0.88
N ALA A 93 -0.06 8.46 -1.53
CA ALA A 93 -0.19 7.00 -1.69
C ALA A 93 0.98 6.41 -2.48
N HIS A 94 1.42 7.11 -3.54
CA HIS A 94 2.58 6.73 -4.34
C HIS A 94 3.85 6.73 -3.50
N GLN A 95 4.13 7.84 -2.81
CA GLN A 95 5.35 8.01 -2.02
C GLN A 95 5.42 7.06 -0.82
N SER A 96 4.29 6.80 -0.18
CA SER A 96 4.22 5.91 0.99
C SER A 96 3.97 4.44 0.67
N GLY A 97 3.89 4.07 -0.62
CA GLY A 97 3.59 2.69 -1.02
C GLY A 97 2.24 2.20 -0.46
N THR A 98 1.21 3.07 -0.43
CA THR A 98 -0.09 2.74 0.14
C THR A 98 -1.06 2.29 -0.94
N PRO A 99 -1.71 1.12 -0.80
CA PRO A 99 -2.68 0.66 -1.78
C PRO A 99 -3.93 1.55 -1.76
N LEU A 100 -4.26 2.14 -2.91
CA LEU A 100 -5.40 3.03 -3.08
C LEU A 100 -6.05 2.78 -4.44
N LEU A 101 -7.37 2.64 -4.49
CA LEU A 101 -8.12 2.40 -5.72
C LEU A 101 -8.99 3.61 -6.04
N LEU A 102 -8.64 4.35 -7.07
CA LEU A 102 -9.33 5.56 -7.50
C LEU A 102 -10.33 5.20 -8.59
N LEU A 103 -11.62 5.41 -8.31
CA LEU A 103 -12.74 5.11 -9.18
C LEU A 103 -13.40 6.44 -9.60
N THR A 104 -13.00 6.99 -10.73
CA THR A 104 -13.53 8.25 -11.23
C THR A 104 -14.62 8.00 -12.25
N ALA A 105 -15.82 8.50 -11.97
CA ALA A 105 -16.87 8.50 -12.98
C ALA A 105 -16.58 9.56 -14.04
N ASP A 106 -16.83 9.24 -15.31
CA ASP A 106 -16.58 10.15 -16.43
C ASP A 106 -17.75 10.20 -17.40
N ARG A 107 -17.73 11.17 -18.30
CA ARG A 107 -18.64 11.25 -19.42
C ARG A 107 -18.17 10.33 -20.54
N PRO A 108 -19.10 9.91 -21.44
CA PRO A 108 -18.75 9.24 -22.68
C PRO A 108 -17.66 9.98 -23.46
N ALA A 109 -16.80 9.22 -24.14
CA ALA A 109 -15.67 9.77 -24.89
C ALA A 109 -16.09 10.84 -25.92
N LEU A 110 -17.28 10.73 -26.50
CA LEU A 110 -17.86 11.70 -27.43
C LEU A 110 -18.02 13.11 -26.86
N LEU A 111 -18.18 13.23 -25.55
CA LEU A 111 -18.39 14.51 -24.86
C LEU A 111 -17.10 15.16 -24.38
N ARG A 112 -15.97 14.52 -24.52
CA ARG A 112 -14.67 15.08 -24.14
C ARG A 112 -14.22 16.11 -25.18
N GLY A 113 -13.77 17.27 -24.70
CA GLY A 113 -13.32 18.36 -25.61
C GLY A 113 -14.43 19.09 -26.37
N THR A 114 -15.70 18.93 -25.97
CA THR A 114 -16.88 19.54 -26.65
C THR A 114 -17.57 20.61 -25.81
N ASP A 115 -16.91 21.17 -24.80
CA ASP A 115 -17.49 22.10 -23.83
C ASP A 115 -18.69 21.52 -23.04
N SER A 116 -18.75 20.18 -22.92
CA SER A 116 -19.78 19.52 -22.14
C SER A 116 -19.59 19.85 -20.65
N ASN A 117 -20.71 20.21 -20.00
CA ASN A 117 -20.71 20.66 -18.61
C ASN A 117 -20.01 19.68 -17.68
N GLN A 118 -19.14 20.19 -16.77
CA GLN A 118 -18.39 19.44 -15.74
C GLN A 118 -17.57 18.28 -16.35
N THR A 119 -16.93 18.52 -17.49
CA THR A 119 -16.11 17.56 -18.23
C THR A 119 -14.70 18.10 -18.36
N ILE A 120 -13.72 17.30 -17.96
CA ILE A 120 -12.30 17.53 -18.17
C ILE A 120 -11.68 16.29 -18.85
N ASN A 121 -10.44 16.37 -19.26
CA ASN A 121 -9.72 15.18 -19.69
C ASN A 121 -9.25 14.40 -18.45
N GLN A 122 -9.91 13.27 -18.15
CA GLN A 122 -9.57 12.37 -17.03
C GLN A 122 -8.63 11.24 -17.46
N VAL A 123 -8.30 11.15 -18.76
CA VAL A 123 -7.39 10.12 -19.27
C VAL A 123 -6.02 10.33 -18.68
N ASN A 124 -5.54 9.34 -17.95
CA ASN A 124 -4.24 9.37 -17.27
C ASN A 124 -4.02 10.62 -16.41
N LEU A 125 -5.07 11.11 -15.75
CA LEU A 125 -5.10 12.37 -15.00
C LEU A 125 -3.99 12.48 -13.94
N TYR A 126 -3.62 11.37 -13.32
CA TYR A 126 -2.61 11.35 -12.25
C TYR A 126 -1.20 11.03 -12.75
N GLY A 127 -1.03 10.83 -14.06
CA GLY A 127 0.27 10.62 -14.69
C GLY A 127 1.06 9.47 -14.07
N THR A 128 2.30 9.75 -13.70
CA THR A 128 3.23 8.77 -13.13
C THR A 128 3.00 8.47 -11.65
N TYR A 129 2.09 9.19 -11.00
CA TYR A 129 1.76 8.95 -9.59
C TYR A 129 0.84 7.76 -9.36
N VAL A 130 0.23 7.18 -10.42
CA VAL A 130 -0.47 5.90 -10.33
C VAL A 130 0.38 4.80 -10.95
N LYS A 131 0.34 3.61 -10.36
CA LYS A 131 1.04 2.43 -10.90
C LYS A 131 0.43 1.98 -12.21
N GLN A 132 -0.89 2.07 -12.32
CA GLN A 132 -1.64 1.69 -13.51
C GLN A 132 -2.88 2.56 -13.69
N TYR A 133 -3.18 2.87 -14.94
CA TYR A 133 -4.41 3.51 -15.38
C TYR A 133 -5.25 2.52 -16.20
N PHE A 134 -6.55 2.47 -15.94
CA PHE A 134 -7.54 1.71 -16.70
C PHE A 134 -8.63 2.63 -17.22
N GLU A 135 -8.85 2.63 -18.52
CA GLU A 135 -10.04 3.19 -19.17
C GLU A 135 -11.01 2.05 -19.45
N THR A 136 -12.19 2.05 -18.82
CA THR A 136 -13.14 0.95 -19.02
C THR A 136 -13.93 1.09 -20.32
N GLY A 137 -14.03 2.33 -20.84
CA GLY A 137 -15.03 2.67 -21.83
C GLY A 137 -16.45 2.71 -21.24
N GLU A 138 -17.44 2.83 -22.10
CA GLU A 138 -18.85 2.79 -21.73
C GLU A 138 -19.31 1.34 -21.50
N PRO A 139 -20.34 1.11 -20.64
CA PRO A 139 -20.88 -0.22 -20.40
C PRO A 139 -21.34 -0.91 -21.69
N VAL A 140 -20.95 -2.16 -21.86
CA VAL A 140 -21.36 -3.04 -22.99
C VAL A 140 -21.69 -4.44 -22.46
N TRP A 141 -22.84 -5.01 -22.85
CA TRP A 141 -23.29 -6.32 -22.36
C TRP A 141 -22.28 -7.45 -22.58
N ARG A 142 -21.66 -7.52 -23.75
CA ARG A 142 -20.67 -8.54 -24.09
C ARG A 142 -19.40 -8.47 -23.24
N ASP A 143 -19.12 -7.32 -22.62
CA ASP A 143 -17.89 -7.04 -21.90
C ASP A 143 -18.03 -7.19 -20.36
N LEU A 144 -19.14 -7.79 -19.87
CA LEU A 144 -19.35 -8.00 -18.42
C LEU A 144 -18.24 -8.86 -17.76
N GLU A 145 -17.67 -9.82 -18.47
CA GLU A 145 -16.53 -10.58 -17.98
C GLU A 145 -15.25 -9.73 -17.98
N ARG A 146 -15.10 -8.86 -18.98
CA ARG A 146 -13.98 -7.93 -19.06
C ARG A 146 -13.96 -6.94 -17.90
N ILE A 147 -15.11 -6.38 -17.48
CA ILE A 147 -15.14 -5.45 -16.35
C ILE A 147 -14.78 -6.13 -15.04
N ARG A 148 -15.16 -7.41 -14.83
CA ARG A 148 -14.68 -8.20 -13.69
C ARG A 148 -13.17 -8.42 -13.75
N ASN A 149 -12.63 -8.72 -14.93
CA ASN A 149 -11.19 -8.87 -15.11
C ASN A 149 -10.43 -7.55 -14.83
N ILE A 150 -10.99 -6.40 -15.24
CA ILE A 150 -10.42 -5.09 -14.90
C ILE A 150 -10.41 -4.89 -13.38
N ALA A 151 -11.47 -5.28 -12.65
CA ALA A 151 -11.49 -5.23 -11.19
C ALA A 151 -10.37 -6.09 -10.57
N CYS A 152 -10.19 -7.32 -11.06
CA CYS A 152 -9.09 -8.20 -10.62
C CYS A 152 -7.71 -7.58 -10.86
N ARG A 153 -7.47 -7.06 -12.07
CA ARG A 153 -6.20 -6.43 -12.43
C ARG A 153 -5.96 -5.16 -11.63
N ALA A 154 -6.97 -4.31 -11.48
CA ALA A 154 -6.85 -3.10 -10.70
C ALA A 154 -6.52 -3.41 -9.24
N PHE A 155 -7.16 -4.40 -8.63
CA PHE A 155 -6.83 -4.87 -7.29
C PHE A 155 -5.38 -5.40 -7.22
N TRP A 156 -4.99 -6.28 -8.17
CA TRP A 156 -3.63 -6.84 -8.23
C TRP A 156 -2.57 -5.74 -8.31
N GLU A 157 -2.77 -4.77 -9.17
CA GLU A 157 -1.85 -3.63 -9.35
C GLU A 157 -1.72 -2.76 -8.08
N THR A 158 -2.76 -2.67 -7.24
CA THR A 158 -2.63 -1.92 -5.98
C THR A 158 -1.67 -2.57 -5.00
N GLN A 159 -1.29 -3.84 -5.19
CA GLN A 159 -0.57 -4.63 -4.20
C GLN A 159 0.76 -5.22 -4.71
N ASN A 160 0.89 -5.46 -6.03
CA ASN A 160 1.98 -6.25 -6.59
C ASN A 160 2.77 -5.50 -7.67
N PRO A 161 4.10 -5.68 -7.75
CA PRO A 161 4.97 -6.34 -6.77
C PRO A 161 5.13 -5.52 -5.48
N TYR A 162 4.78 -4.26 -5.49
CA TYR A 162 4.75 -3.30 -4.38
C TYR A 162 3.40 -2.58 -4.34
N SER A 163 3.03 -2.08 -3.17
CA SER A 163 1.74 -1.39 -3.00
C SER A 163 1.77 0.04 -3.56
N GLY A 164 0.62 0.51 -4.02
CA GLY A 164 0.48 1.87 -4.52
C GLY A 164 -0.89 2.16 -5.13
N PRO A 165 -1.13 3.39 -5.59
CA PRO A 165 -2.42 3.83 -6.13
C PRO A 165 -2.62 3.34 -7.56
N VAL A 166 -3.89 3.03 -7.89
CA VAL A 166 -4.35 2.63 -9.22
C VAL A 166 -5.59 3.44 -9.58
N HIS A 167 -5.66 3.88 -10.83
CA HIS A 167 -6.77 4.66 -11.34
C HIS A 167 -7.62 3.86 -12.33
N VAL A 168 -8.92 3.79 -12.08
CA VAL A 168 -9.92 3.25 -13.01
C VAL A 168 -10.91 4.36 -13.37
N ASN A 169 -10.93 4.77 -14.63
CA ASN A 169 -11.85 5.76 -15.15
C ASN A 169 -13.05 5.07 -15.81
N LEU A 170 -14.27 5.37 -15.33
CA LEU A 170 -15.49 4.68 -15.71
C LEU A 170 -16.47 5.66 -16.36
N ALA A 171 -16.64 5.53 -17.66
CA ALA A 171 -17.55 6.38 -18.44
C ALA A 171 -19.00 5.89 -18.35
N PHE A 172 -19.93 6.80 -18.07
CA PHE A 172 -21.35 6.51 -18.03
C PHE A 172 -22.16 7.52 -18.84
N GLU A 173 -23.10 7.01 -19.64
CA GLU A 173 -24.11 7.81 -20.30
C GLU A 173 -25.39 7.88 -19.42
N LYS A 174 -26.20 8.93 -19.64
CA LYS A 174 -27.52 9.02 -19.00
C LYS A 174 -28.50 8.01 -19.65
N PRO A 175 -29.49 7.51 -18.89
CA PRO A 175 -29.82 7.79 -17.48
C PRO A 175 -28.84 7.12 -16.50
N LEU A 176 -28.61 7.77 -15.34
CA LEU A 176 -27.64 7.32 -14.33
C LEU A 176 -28.29 6.58 -13.16
N GLU A 177 -29.58 6.74 -13.00
CA GLU A 177 -30.38 6.11 -11.96
C GLU A 177 -30.44 4.60 -12.24
N PRO A 178 -30.16 3.75 -11.23
CA PRO A 178 -30.16 2.32 -11.43
C PRO A 178 -31.57 1.79 -11.70
N GLN A 179 -31.70 1.04 -12.75
CA GLN A 179 -32.90 0.26 -13.06
C GLN A 179 -32.58 -1.23 -12.98
N GLU A 180 -33.46 -1.97 -12.28
CA GLU A 180 -33.35 -3.41 -12.28
C GLU A 180 -33.73 -3.95 -13.68
N PRO A 181 -32.92 -4.86 -14.24
CA PRO A 181 -33.31 -5.50 -15.50
C PRO A 181 -34.63 -6.24 -15.28
N GLU A 182 -35.58 -6.02 -16.19
CA GLU A 182 -36.82 -6.83 -16.19
C GLU A 182 -36.45 -8.30 -16.19
N VAL A 183 -37.18 -9.11 -15.37
CA VAL A 183 -36.93 -10.53 -15.19
C VAL A 183 -36.94 -11.24 -16.56
N GLY A 184 -35.77 -11.69 -16.97
CA GLY A 184 -35.55 -12.43 -18.22
C GLY A 184 -34.51 -11.78 -19.13
N PHE A 185 -33.24 -12.15 -18.98
CA PHE A 185 -32.16 -11.83 -19.96
C PHE A 185 -32.42 -12.44 -21.35
N SER A 186 -33.59 -13.06 -21.59
CA SER A 186 -33.97 -13.73 -22.83
C SER A 186 -34.14 -12.81 -24.06
N LYS A 187 -34.09 -11.50 -23.87
CA LYS A 187 -34.14 -10.50 -24.96
C LYS A 187 -32.78 -10.00 -25.45
N VAL A 188 -31.67 -10.44 -24.86
CA VAL A 188 -30.34 -10.14 -25.38
C VAL A 188 -30.03 -11.11 -26.51
N GLN A 189 -29.84 -10.58 -27.71
CA GLN A 189 -29.58 -11.37 -28.92
C GLN A 189 -28.22 -12.06 -28.94
N GLU A 190 -27.31 -11.74 -28.00
CA GLU A 190 -26.01 -12.37 -27.88
C GLU A 190 -25.94 -13.25 -26.63
N PRO A 191 -25.25 -14.42 -26.69
CA PRO A 191 -25.06 -15.26 -25.51
C PRO A 191 -24.20 -14.53 -24.48
N LEU A 192 -24.82 -14.05 -23.40
CA LEU A 192 -24.13 -13.41 -22.31
C LEU A 192 -23.32 -14.43 -21.50
N SER A 193 -22.07 -14.10 -21.23
CA SER A 193 -21.25 -14.92 -20.35
C SER A 193 -21.87 -15.01 -18.95
N LEU A 194 -22.17 -16.24 -18.51
CA LEU A 194 -22.65 -16.48 -17.13
C LEU A 194 -21.62 -15.98 -16.11
N LEU A 195 -20.33 -16.15 -16.38
CA LEU A 195 -19.25 -15.61 -15.53
C LEU A 195 -19.28 -14.09 -15.44
N GLY A 196 -19.59 -13.41 -16.54
CA GLY A 196 -19.76 -11.96 -16.56
C GLY A 196 -20.90 -11.49 -15.65
N GLN A 197 -22.05 -12.19 -15.69
CA GLN A 197 -23.23 -11.80 -14.93
C GLN A 197 -23.12 -12.11 -13.43
N VAL A 198 -22.78 -13.34 -13.06
CA VAL A 198 -22.84 -13.83 -11.67
C VAL A 198 -21.48 -14.13 -11.04
N GLY A 199 -20.41 -14.07 -11.82
CA GLY A 199 -19.07 -14.44 -11.36
C GLY A 199 -18.90 -15.93 -11.12
N ARG A 200 -17.77 -16.34 -10.51
CA ARG A 200 -17.53 -17.73 -10.15
C ARG A 200 -18.40 -18.18 -8.97
N SER A 201 -18.73 -19.45 -8.95
CA SER A 201 -19.48 -20.07 -7.85
C SER A 201 -18.76 -19.96 -6.51
N LYS A 202 -19.51 -20.04 -5.41
CA LYS A 202 -18.99 -20.00 -4.02
C LYS A 202 -18.23 -18.71 -3.68
N GLY A 203 -18.59 -17.58 -4.29
CA GLY A 203 -17.96 -16.29 -3.99
C GLY A 203 -16.48 -16.15 -4.36
N ARG A 204 -15.93 -17.09 -5.18
CA ARG A 204 -14.54 -17.01 -5.62
C ARG A 204 -14.36 -15.86 -6.63
N PRO A 205 -13.24 -15.15 -6.61
CA PRO A 205 -12.95 -14.13 -7.61
C PRO A 205 -12.78 -14.76 -9.00
N LEU A 206 -12.94 -13.96 -10.05
CA LEU A 206 -12.75 -14.39 -11.45
C LEU A 206 -11.33 -14.91 -11.64
N VAL A 207 -10.36 -14.20 -11.11
CA VAL A 207 -8.95 -14.61 -11.05
C VAL A 207 -8.54 -14.76 -9.60
N ASN A 208 -8.01 -15.92 -9.24
CA ASN A 208 -7.42 -16.13 -7.93
C ASN A 208 -6.02 -15.50 -7.93
N ILE A 209 -5.80 -14.51 -7.07
CA ILE A 209 -4.56 -13.75 -7.02
C ILE A 209 -3.75 -14.26 -5.83
N SER A 210 -2.56 -14.80 -6.13
CA SER A 210 -1.58 -15.15 -5.11
C SER A 210 -0.71 -13.93 -4.80
N PRO A 211 -0.37 -13.67 -3.54
CA PRO A 211 0.56 -12.61 -3.19
C PRO A 211 1.93 -12.89 -3.81
N THR A 212 2.63 -11.82 -4.19
CA THR A 212 4.02 -11.92 -4.64
C THR A 212 4.92 -11.73 -3.42
N GLU A 213 5.82 -12.69 -3.19
CA GLU A 213 6.87 -12.57 -2.20
C GLU A 213 8.20 -12.32 -2.93
N VAL A 214 8.85 -11.22 -2.59
CA VAL A 214 10.19 -10.92 -3.09
C VAL A 214 11.18 -11.47 -2.09
N SER A 215 12.02 -12.41 -2.53
CA SER A 215 13.08 -13.03 -1.72
C SER A 215 14.43 -12.88 -2.41
N ILE A 216 15.50 -12.98 -1.65
CA ILE A 216 16.87 -13.06 -2.15
C ILE A 216 17.34 -14.52 -2.18
N SER A 217 18.45 -14.79 -2.84
CA SER A 217 19.04 -16.13 -2.85
C SER A 217 19.55 -16.52 -1.47
N TYR A 218 19.49 -17.80 -1.14
CA TYR A 218 20.05 -18.33 0.13
C TYR A 218 21.54 -17.96 0.30
N THR A 219 22.32 -17.95 -0.79
CA THR A 219 23.72 -17.53 -0.77
C THR A 219 23.87 -16.07 -0.32
N GLU A 220 22.96 -15.19 -0.72
CA GLU A 220 22.97 -13.78 -0.31
C GLU A 220 22.55 -13.64 1.15
N THR A 221 21.54 -14.39 1.58
CA THR A 221 21.15 -14.46 3.01
C THR A 221 22.33 -14.89 3.89
N LEU A 222 23.14 -15.88 3.46
CA LEU A 222 24.33 -16.30 4.20
C LEU A 222 25.38 -15.21 4.32
N LYS A 223 25.63 -14.42 3.26
CA LYS A 223 26.55 -13.28 3.33
C LYS A 223 26.09 -12.21 4.31
N ILE A 224 24.78 -11.90 4.32
CA ILE A 224 24.17 -10.96 5.27
C ILE A 224 24.31 -11.51 6.69
N LYS A 225 24.00 -12.78 6.90
CA LYS A 225 24.19 -13.47 8.18
C LYS A 225 25.64 -13.38 8.65
N ASP A 226 26.62 -13.60 7.79
CA ASP A 226 28.05 -13.53 8.13
C ASP A 226 28.47 -12.08 8.47
N MET A 227 27.95 -11.07 7.76
CA MET A 227 28.15 -9.65 8.07
C MET A 227 27.63 -9.32 9.48
N VAL A 228 26.41 -9.75 9.79
CA VAL A 228 25.78 -9.55 11.12
C VAL A 228 26.54 -10.30 12.20
N ALA A 229 26.90 -11.56 11.95
CA ALA A 229 27.62 -12.40 12.91
C ALA A 229 29.05 -11.92 13.18
N GLY A 230 29.69 -11.28 12.21
CA GLY A 230 31.02 -10.70 12.33
C GLY A 230 31.07 -9.35 13.05
N SER A 231 29.93 -8.71 13.25
CA SER A 231 29.84 -7.39 13.90
C SER A 231 29.76 -7.54 15.42
N GLU A 232 30.51 -6.71 16.14
CA GLU A 232 30.53 -6.70 17.60
C GLU A 232 29.59 -5.63 18.18
N ARG A 233 29.38 -4.54 17.46
CA ARG A 233 28.69 -3.33 17.91
C ARG A 233 27.65 -2.87 16.88
N GLY A 234 26.74 -3.75 16.51
CA GLY A 234 25.72 -3.42 15.54
C GLY A 234 24.60 -2.54 16.12
N LEU A 235 23.93 -1.80 15.24
CA LEU A 235 22.78 -0.97 15.58
C LEU A 235 21.67 -1.22 14.55
N ILE A 236 20.45 -1.46 15.02
CA ILE A 236 19.27 -1.58 14.19
C ILE A 236 18.54 -0.24 14.16
N ILE A 237 18.17 0.24 12.97
CA ILE A 237 17.30 1.41 12.79
C ILE A 237 16.07 0.98 12.01
N ALA A 238 14.93 0.93 12.69
CA ALA A 238 13.64 0.62 12.09
C ALA A 238 12.97 1.92 11.65
N GLY A 239 12.90 2.17 10.34
CA GLY A 239 12.29 3.33 9.70
C GLY A 239 10.78 3.18 9.49
N GLY A 240 10.20 4.10 8.72
CA GLY A 240 8.78 4.06 8.35
C GLY A 240 8.48 3.04 7.24
N GLY A 241 7.19 2.96 6.86
CA GLY A 241 6.75 2.12 5.74
C GLY A 241 6.67 0.63 6.03
N LEU A 242 7.11 0.18 7.19
CA LEU A 242 7.11 -1.24 7.57
C LEU A 242 5.69 -1.80 7.66
N LYS A 243 5.51 -3.01 7.14
CA LYS A 243 4.23 -3.71 7.23
C LYS A 243 3.95 -4.07 8.69
N ASN A 244 2.74 -3.78 9.17
CA ASN A 244 2.29 -4.26 10.46
C ASN A 244 2.10 -5.77 10.37
N GLY A 245 2.66 -6.51 11.30
CA GLY A 245 2.59 -7.98 11.31
C GLY A 245 3.59 -8.56 12.27
N GLY A 246 4.22 -9.65 11.89
CA GLY A 246 5.24 -10.32 12.68
C GLY A 246 6.57 -9.58 12.78
N LEU A 247 6.81 -8.57 11.92
CA LEU A 247 8.13 -7.91 11.84
C LEU A 247 8.62 -7.35 13.18
N ALA A 248 7.75 -6.72 13.98
CA ALA A 248 8.14 -6.20 15.29
C ALA A 248 8.65 -7.31 16.20
N LYS A 249 7.98 -8.48 16.19
CA LYS A 249 8.41 -9.68 16.93
C LYS A 249 9.74 -10.21 16.39
N GLU A 250 9.86 -10.31 15.08
CA GLU A 250 11.10 -10.80 14.46
C GLU A 250 12.29 -9.86 14.71
N LEU A 251 12.08 -8.55 14.69
CA LEU A 251 13.12 -7.58 15.05
C LEU A 251 13.52 -7.63 16.52
N ASN A 252 12.58 -7.83 17.42
CA ASN A 252 12.88 -8.03 18.83
C ASN A 252 13.71 -9.31 19.03
N ASN A 253 13.38 -10.41 18.35
CA ASN A 253 14.16 -11.64 18.38
C ASN A 253 15.56 -11.44 17.79
N PHE A 254 15.65 -10.73 16.66
CA PHE A 254 16.92 -10.41 16.01
C PHE A 254 17.82 -9.57 16.92
N SER A 255 17.24 -8.56 17.57
CA SER A 255 17.93 -7.72 18.55
C SER A 255 18.46 -8.54 19.75
N LYS A 256 17.65 -9.46 20.29
CA LYS A 256 18.09 -10.35 21.38
C LYS A 256 19.23 -11.27 20.95
N LYS A 257 19.12 -11.90 19.77
CA LYS A 257 20.13 -12.84 19.25
C LYS A 257 21.46 -12.17 18.93
N THR A 258 21.41 -10.95 18.40
CA THR A 258 22.59 -10.20 18.00
C THR A 258 23.17 -9.33 19.10
N GLY A 259 22.36 -8.96 20.10
CA GLY A 259 22.68 -7.93 21.09
C GLY A 259 22.61 -6.50 20.51
N PHE A 260 22.11 -6.32 19.29
CA PHE A 260 22.02 -5.01 18.63
C PHE A 260 20.81 -4.22 19.16
N PRO A 261 21.01 -3.02 19.70
CA PRO A 261 19.90 -2.17 20.12
C PRO A 261 19.09 -1.66 18.91
N ILE A 262 17.82 -1.33 19.16
CA ILE A 262 16.88 -0.83 18.14
C ILE A 262 16.59 0.64 18.39
N ILE A 263 16.87 1.49 17.39
CA ILE A 263 16.26 2.82 17.25
C ILE A 263 15.03 2.66 16.38
N ALA A 264 13.85 2.83 16.98
CA ALA A 264 12.58 2.72 16.28
C ALA A 264 12.00 4.11 15.98
N ASP A 265 11.84 4.42 14.69
CA ASP A 265 11.17 5.62 14.22
C ASP A 265 9.68 5.63 14.65
N PRO A 266 9.07 6.79 14.92
CA PRO A 266 7.64 6.86 15.24
C PRO A 266 6.72 6.23 14.18
N LEU A 267 7.14 6.23 12.91
CA LEU A 267 6.40 5.65 11.80
C LEU A 267 6.68 4.16 11.55
N SER A 268 7.58 3.54 12.33
CA SER A 268 8.01 2.15 12.10
C SER A 268 6.98 1.10 12.47
N GLY A 269 5.99 1.43 13.32
CA GLY A 269 5.11 0.43 13.94
C GLY A 269 5.80 -0.42 15.03
N VAL A 270 7.14 -0.46 15.05
CA VAL A 270 7.94 -1.22 16.02
C VAL A 270 8.06 -0.49 17.37
N ARG A 271 8.04 0.84 17.33
CA ARG A 271 8.22 1.69 18.53
C ARG A 271 7.20 1.42 19.63
N PHE A 272 5.96 1.24 19.25
CA PHE A 272 4.82 1.10 20.16
C PHE A 272 4.31 -0.33 20.29
N ASP A 273 5.11 -1.31 19.88
CA ASP A 273 4.76 -2.72 20.07
C ASP A 273 4.72 -3.06 21.58
N PRO A 274 3.54 -3.42 22.13
CA PRO A 274 3.39 -3.69 23.56
C PRO A 274 4.10 -4.97 24.02
N ASN A 275 4.39 -5.87 23.08
CA ASN A 275 5.06 -7.16 23.35
C ASN A 275 6.57 -7.07 23.13
N GLY A 276 7.09 -5.86 22.95
CA GLY A 276 8.48 -5.66 22.58
C GLY A 276 9.45 -5.83 23.75
N GLU A 277 10.05 -7.00 23.84
CA GLU A 277 11.16 -7.31 24.77
C GLU A 277 12.56 -7.07 24.16
N GLY A 278 12.66 -6.39 23.00
CA GLY A 278 13.92 -6.07 22.35
C GLY A 278 14.67 -4.91 23.06
N LEU A 279 15.95 -4.74 22.71
CA LEU A 279 16.81 -3.68 23.25
C LEU A 279 16.46 -2.32 22.62
N LYS A 280 15.28 -1.75 22.92
CA LYS A 280 14.78 -0.49 22.31
C LYS A 280 15.36 0.74 22.99
N ILE A 281 15.87 1.66 22.18
CA ILE A 281 16.35 2.97 22.62
C ILE A 281 15.20 3.98 22.49
N ASN A 282 14.54 4.31 23.61
CA ASN A 282 13.37 5.18 23.62
C ASN A 282 13.71 6.67 23.43
N ARG A 283 14.90 7.12 23.81
CA ARG A 283 15.35 8.51 23.74
C ARG A 283 16.43 8.73 22.67
N SER A 284 16.31 8.04 21.54
CA SER A 284 17.30 8.06 20.45
C SER A 284 17.68 9.46 19.96
N HIS A 285 16.72 10.39 19.88
CA HIS A 285 16.97 11.77 19.45
C HIS A 285 17.90 12.54 20.40
N LEU A 286 17.83 12.30 21.71
CA LEU A 286 18.73 12.91 22.68
C LEU A 286 20.13 12.32 22.57
N ILE A 287 20.22 11.00 22.49
CA ILE A 287 21.47 10.25 22.41
C ILE A 287 22.20 10.60 21.10
N CYS A 288 21.52 10.50 19.97
CA CYS A 288 22.09 10.83 18.67
C CYS A 288 22.39 12.33 18.51
N GLY A 289 21.76 13.19 19.28
CA GLY A 289 22.01 14.63 19.30
C GLY A 289 23.25 15.06 20.07
N HIS A 290 23.71 14.25 21.02
CA HIS A 290 24.81 14.62 21.92
C HIS A 290 26.17 14.17 21.37
N SER A 291 27.10 15.12 21.16
CA SER A 291 28.38 14.85 20.49
C SER A 291 29.23 13.77 21.16
N GLU A 292 29.38 13.82 22.49
CA GLU A 292 30.16 12.82 23.25
C GLU A 292 29.54 11.44 23.20
N LEU A 293 28.18 11.35 23.33
CA LEU A 293 27.48 10.08 23.25
C LEU A 293 27.58 9.44 21.88
N ARG A 294 27.60 10.23 20.80
CA ARG A 294 27.81 9.72 19.44
C ARG A 294 29.12 8.92 19.31
N HIS A 295 30.20 9.40 19.92
CA HIS A 295 31.49 8.72 19.86
C HIS A 295 31.49 7.42 20.68
N LEU A 296 30.84 7.42 21.85
CA LEU A 296 30.73 6.22 22.68
C LEU A 296 29.87 5.13 22.01
N LEU A 297 28.88 5.54 21.23
CA LEU A 297 27.87 4.66 20.64
C LEU A 297 28.16 4.29 19.19
N ARG A 298 29.31 4.67 18.65
CA ARG A 298 29.66 4.39 17.27
C ARG A 298 29.60 2.89 16.97
N PRO A 299 28.68 2.45 16.09
CA PRO A 299 28.58 1.05 15.70
C PRO A 299 29.70 0.66 14.72
N ASP A 300 29.87 -0.63 14.48
CA ASP A 300 30.64 -1.20 13.37
C ASP A 300 29.76 -1.69 12.23
N LEU A 301 28.44 -1.85 12.49
CA LEU A 301 27.42 -2.15 11.50
C LEU A 301 26.12 -1.43 11.84
N ILE A 302 25.50 -0.78 10.84
CA ILE A 302 24.14 -0.26 10.94
C ILE A 302 23.23 -1.09 10.04
N VAL A 303 22.17 -1.69 10.61
CA VAL A 303 21.11 -2.38 9.87
C VAL A 303 19.89 -1.48 9.83
N ARG A 304 19.61 -0.88 8.68
CA ARG A 304 18.43 -0.05 8.45
C ARG A 304 17.33 -0.87 7.82
N ILE A 305 16.11 -0.79 8.34
CA ILE A 305 14.97 -1.58 7.90
C ILE A 305 13.82 -0.64 7.57
N GLY A 306 13.29 -0.74 6.35
CA GLY A 306 12.29 0.17 5.80
C GLY A 306 12.86 1.51 5.41
N SER A 307 11.99 2.52 5.32
CA SER A 307 12.36 3.87 4.88
C SER A 307 13.34 4.58 5.82
N ALA A 308 13.99 5.60 5.31
CA ALA A 308 14.89 6.42 6.12
C ALA A 308 14.16 7.04 7.34
N PRO A 309 14.85 7.20 8.50
CA PRO A 309 14.23 7.77 9.69
C PRO A 309 13.82 9.23 9.46
N VAL A 310 12.64 9.62 9.97
CA VAL A 310 12.13 11.01 9.89
C VAL A 310 12.90 11.96 10.80
N SER A 311 13.56 11.44 11.85
CA SER A 311 14.30 12.24 12.79
C SER A 311 15.59 12.76 12.16
N GLU A 312 15.70 14.07 11.96
CA GLU A 312 16.89 14.73 11.45
C GLU A 312 18.13 14.41 12.31
N THR A 313 17.96 14.32 13.62
CA THR A 313 19.03 13.94 14.55
C THR A 313 19.54 12.52 14.34
N VAL A 314 18.63 11.58 14.10
CA VAL A 314 18.99 10.17 13.81
C VAL A 314 19.62 10.08 12.40
N SER A 315 19.09 10.81 11.42
CA SER A 315 19.68 10.88 10.08
C SER A 315 21.10 11.48 10.12
N GLY A 316 21.32 12.54 10.87
CA GLY A 316 22.64 13.12 11.04
C GLY A 316 23.63 12.21 11.79
N PHE A 317 23.13 11.32 12.67
CA PHE A 317 23.96 10.28 13.28
C PHE A 317 24.35 9.21 12.25
N VAL A 318 23.39 8.74 11.42
CA VAL A 318 23.64 7.79 10.33
C VAL A 318 24.66 8.35 9.34
N GLU A 319 24.53 9.62 8.96
CA GLU A 319 25.46 10.32 8.07
C GLU A 319 26.87 10.43 8.68
N ALA A 320 26.99 10.72 9.96
CA ALA A 320 28.27 10.78 10.66
C ALA A 320 28.98 9.40 10.73
N CYS A 321 28.25 8.32 10.53
CA CYS A 321 28.75 6.93 10.45
C CYS A 321 28.96 6.45 9.02
N ARG A 322 29.19 7.33 8.04
CA ARG A 322 29.30 6.95 6.60
C ARG A 322 30.45 6.01 6.27
N ASP A 323 31.45 5.92 7.10
CA ASP A 323 32.59 5.00 7.01
C ASP A 323 32.32 3.62 7.65
N VAL A 324 31.17 3.47 8.32
CA VAL A 324 30.70 2.21 8.91
C VAL A 324 29.88 1.43 7.85
N SER A 325 29.96 0.10 7.87
CA SER A 325 29.12 -0.73 7.03
C SER A 325 27.65 -0.48 7.33
N GLN A 326 26.85 -0.17 6.29
CA GLN A 326 25.43 0.05 6.40
C GLN A 326 24.65 -0.87 5.47
N LEU A 327 23.88 -1.77 6.06
CA LEU A 327 22.96 -2.66 5.37
C LEU A 327 21.55 -2.03 5.39
N VAL A 328 20.97 -1.79 4.20
CA VAL A 328 19.59 -1.35 4.04
C VAL A 328 18.75 -2.51 3.56
N ILE A 329 17.69 -2.82 4.28
CA ILE A 329 16.69 -3.84 3.94
C ILE A 329 15.36 -3.11 3.74
N SER A 330 14.84 -3.08 2.52
CA SER A 330 13.59 -2.41 2.21
C SER A 330 12.82 -3.14 1.12
N GLY A 331 11.57 -3.48 1.40
CA GLY A 331 10.60 -4.00 0.41
C GLY A 331 9.88 -2.91 -0.36
N GLY A 332 10.27 -1.65 -0.15
CA GLY A 332 9.67 -0.48 -0.78
C GLY A 332 9.97 -0.35 -2.26
N ASN A 333 9.33 0.63 -2.86
CA ASN A 333 9.42 0.97 -4.27
C ASN A 333 10.51 2.02 -4.57
N ASN A 334 11.02 2.62 -3.51
CA ASN A 334 11.96 3.73 -3.57
C ASN A 334 13.37 3.27 -3.16
N TRP A 335 14.34 4.07 -3.53
CA TRP A 335 15.69 3.96 -3.01
C TRP A 335 15.74 4.65 -1.63
N ASP A 336 15.60 3.85 -0.56
CA ASP A 336 15.47 4.35 0.82
C ASP A 336 16.81 4.79 1.45
N ASP A 337 17.64 5.45 0.67
CA ASP A 337 18.96 5.94 1.10
C ASP A 337 19.28 7.33 0.53
N HIS A 338 18.55 8.35 0.99
CA HIS A 338 18.76 9.74 0.56
C HIS A 338 20.12 10.32 0.99
N LEU A 339 20.78 9.72 1.98
CA LEU A 339 22.10 10.13 2.46
C LEU A 339 23.25 9.56 1.61
N GLY A 340 22.98 8.54 0.79
CA GLY A 340 23.98 7.86 -0.03
C GLY A 340 25.09 7.21 0.78
N VAL A 341 24.75 6.60 1.92
CA VAL A 341 25.72 6.01 2.87
C VAL A 341 25.61 4.49 2.99
N SER A 342 24.65 3.87 2.31
CA SER A 342 24.53 2.40 2.31
C SER A 342 25.70 1.73 1.62
N SER A 343 26.29 0.72 2.26
CA SER A 343 27.28 -0.16 1.64
C SER A 343 26.64 -1.40 1.00
N HIS A 344 25.47 -1.81 1.51
CA HIS A 344 24.68 -2.91 0.99
C HIS A 344 23.20 -2.52 0.98
N TYR A 345 22.52 -2.78 -0.13
CA TYR A 345 21.10 -2.52 -0.30
C TYR A 345 20.40 -3.80 -0.76
N VAL A 346 19.37 -4.21 -0.01
CA VAL A 346 18.62 -5.44 -0.24
C VAL A 346 17.15 -5.11 -0.41
N ALA A 347 16.66 -5.27 -1.63
CA ALA A 347 15.24 -5.10 -1.95
C ALA A 347 14.50 -6.43 -1.69
N VAL A 348 13.84 -6.55 -0.53
CA VAL A 348 13.19 -7.79 -0.09
C VAL A 348 12.10 -7.46 0.94
N GLU A 349 11.14 -8.37 1.09
CA GLU A 349 10.17 -8.30 2.18
C GLU A 349 10.88 -8.45 3.53
N GLU A 350 10.82 -7.40 4.36
CA GLU A 350 11.66 -7.23 5.54
C GLU A 350 11.43 -8.32 6.59
N GLU A 351 10.16 -8.68 6.85
CA GLU A 351 9.82 -9.70 7.85
C GLU A 351 10.39 -11.06 7.49
N SER A 352 10.29 -11.44 6.22
CA SER A 352 10.76 -12.72 5.70
C SER A 352 12.27 -12.88 5.87
N LEU A 353 13.03 -11.84 5.46
CA LEU A 353 14.50 -11.86 5.59
C LEU A 353 14.93 -11.89 7.07
N ILE A 354 14.34 -11.08 7.93
CA ILE A 354 14.70 -11.05 9.36
C ILE A 354 14.35 -12.37 10.03
N ARG A 355 13.25 -13.02 9.67
CA ARG A 355 12.90 -14.36 10.15
C ARG A 355 13.96 -15.39 9.71
N GLU A 356 14.34 -15.39 8.45
CA GLU A 356 15.38 -16.29 7.92
C GLU A 356 16.73 -16.07 8.62
N LEU A 357 17.12 -14.82 8.84
CA LEU A 357 18.32 -14.49 9.61
C LEU A 357 18.22 -14.97 11.06
N ASN A 358 17.06 -14.84 11.70
CA ASN A 358 16.81 -15.37 13.03
C ASN A 358 16.99 -16.90 13.11
N ASP A 359 16.58 -17.62 12.07
CA ASP A 359 16.72 -19.08 12.01
C ASP A 359 18.19 -19.50 11.80
N LEU A 360 18.96 -18.69 11.08
CA LEU A 360 20.38 -18.95 10.80
C LEU A 360 21.33 -18.52 11.91
N LEU A 361 20.95 -17.54 12.74
CA LEU A 361 21.73 -17.09 13.87
C LEU A 361 21.54 -18.06 15.05
N LYS A 362 22.63 -18.68 15.48
CA LYS A 362 22.67 -19.54 16.68
C LYS A 362 22.46 -18.67 17.92
N GLU A 363 22.10 -19.36 19.03
CA GLU A 363 21.66 -18.79 20.31
C GLU A 363 22.32 -17.48 20.78
N GLU A 364 21.59 -16.75 21.63
CA GLU A 364 21.85 -15.43 22.17
C GLU A 364 23.33 -15.12 22.42
N ARG A 365 23.87 -14.12 21.75
CA ARG A 365 25.14 -13.52 22.15
C ARG A 365 24.89 -12.64 23.37
N VAL A 366 25.44 -13.04 24.49
CA VAL A 366 25.70 -12.10 25.59
C VAL A 366 26.81 -11.18 25.12
N VAL A 367 26.46 -10.02 24.58
CA VAL A 367 27.45 -9.01 24.17
C VAL A 367 27.75 -8.15 25.40
N PRO A 368 28.94 -8.28 25.97
CA PRO A 368 29.39 -7.33 26.98
C PRO A 368 29.79 -6.05 26.21
N GLY A 369 29.08 -4.97 26.30
CA GLY A 369 29.71 -3.73 25.96
C GLY A 369 28.89 -2.58 25.36
N LEU A 370 27.70 -2.78 24.84
CA LEU A 370 26.83 -1.67 24.44
C LEU A 370 25.52 -1.71 25.20
N SER A 371 25.59 -1.59 26.50
CA SER A 371 24.40 -1.31 27.30
C SER A 371 23.98 0.16 27.14
N LEU A 372 23.62 0.55 25.90
CA LEU A 372 22.93 1.80 25.62
C LEU A 372 21.63 1.93 26.41
N ILE A 373 21.10 0.81 26.88
CA ILE A 373 19.91 0.73 27.72
C ILE A 373 20.16 1.37 29.06
N HIS A 374 21.33 1.18 29.67
CA HIS A 374 21.66 1.78 30.95
C HIS A 374 21.91 3.30 30.88
N ILE A 375 22.10 3.86 29.68
CA ILE A 375 22.21 5.31 29.47
C ILE A 375 20.82 5.96 29.30
N SER A 376 19.80 5.20 28.93
CA SER A 376 18.45 5.69 28.69
C SER A 376 17.51 5.59 29.90
N GLU A 377 17.91 4.92 30.96
CA GLU A 377 17.17 4.91 32.23
C GLU A 377 17.65 6.04 33.15
N PRO A 378 16.72 6.75 33.83
CA PRO A 378 17.08 7.86 34.74
C PRO A 378 17.82 7.40 35.98
#